data_bf47953ca3c3d043894caae487b7e106
#
_entry.id   bf47953ca3c3d043894caae487b7e106
#
_cell.length_a   1.000
_cell.length_b   1.000
_cell.length_c   1.000
_cell.angle_alpha   90.00
_cell.angle_beta   90.00
_cell.angle_gamma   90.00
#
_symmetry.space_group_name_H-M   'P 1'
#
loop_
_entity.id
_entity.type
_entity.pdbx_description
1 polymer ?
#
loop_
_entity_poly.entity_id
_entity_poly.type
_entity_poly.pdbx_seq_one_letter_code
_entity_poly.pdbx_strand_id
1 'polypeptide(L)'
;MQLLSQYWGSLNDRKNLQKNFDLDAIFPALLNSLMIAVPVISSTFAAVERFLINCKSESSLGTIIIDEAGQASPHMLVGALFRAQKAVVVGDPKQIEPVQTVQDLFVEKIGGEGIGKYRSKELSVQSLADAQNPFAGIIKNLDGSESWVGCPLVIHRRCKNPMFTVANELSYGGFMINKTMEPKESIEPCKESCWITYDTSNIESTIGKDRYIQLQGQIAFELIQKLRARNVEFKDIFIITPFTSVAYGFKKYMESLSNDIVNWTKEDNKKDWLDDNIGTVHTFQGKEAKVVIYMLGCQSDDSANGAIKWVNANNVNVAFTRAREYIYVIGDAVKWAELNKNLAFAQRYLPIYTLKDF
;
A
#
# COMPACT_ATOMS: atom_id res chain seq x y z
N MET A 1 -20.52 33.57 10.88
CA MET A 1 -21.58 32.57 11.07
C MET A 1 -22.73 32.74 10.07
N GLN A 2 -23.35 33.91 9.94
CA GLN A 2 -24.43 34.15 8.98
C GLN A 2 -24.03 33.90 7.51
N LEU A 3 -22.83 34.32 7.08
CA LEU A 3 -22.32 34.06 5.74
C LEU A 3 -22.05 32.57 5.49
N LEU A 4 -21.56 31.82 6.50
CA LEU A 4 -21.39 30.37 6.41
C LEU A 4 -22.73 29.66 6.25
N SER A 5 -23.75 30.03 7.02
CA SER A 5 -25.07 29.41 6.91
C SER A 5 -25.76 29.72 5.57
N GLN A 6 -25.58 30.93 5.04
CA GLN A 6 -26.06 31.30 3.71
C GLN A 6 -25.31 30.56 2.60
N TYR A 7 -23.99 30.38 2.74
CA TYR A 7 -23.19 29.64 1.79
C TYR A 7 -23.58 28.15 1.77
N TRP A 8 -23.74 27.50 2.93
CA TRP A 8 -24.18 26.10 3.02
C TRP A 8 -25.66 25.91 2.60
N GLY A 9 -26.54 26.84 2.93
CA GLY A 9 -27.96 26.77 2.55
C GLY A 9 -28.19 26.94 1.04
N SER A 10 -27.28 27.58 0.33
CA SER A 10 -27.39 27.89 -1.10
C SER A 10 -26.50 27.05 -2.01
N LEU A 11 -25.83 26.00 -1.50
CA LEU A 11 -25.04 25.08 -2.32
C LEU A 11 -25.81 24.46 -3.49
N ASN A 12 -27.14 24.39 -3.40
CA ASN A 12 -28.03 23.96 -4.47
C ASN A 12 -28.28 25.07 -5.52
N ASP A 13 -27.96 26.33 -5.24
CA ASP A 13 -28.20 27.47 -6.13
C ASP A 13 -26.90 28.23 -6.46
N ARG A 14 -25.91 27.50 -6.97
CA ARG A 14 -24.59 28.03 -7.36
C ARG A 14 -24.64 29.23 -8.31
N LYS A 15 -25.66 29.31 -9.18
CA LYS A 15 -25.81 30.41 -10.16
C LYS A 15 -26.17 31.75 -9.50
N ASN A 16 -26.89 31.74 -8.41
CA ASN A 16 -27.27 32.98 -7.71
C ASN A 16 -26.18 33.49 -6.77
N LEU A 17 -25.40 32.57 -6.18
CA LEU A 17 -24.23 32.92 -5.35
C LEU A 17 -23.15 33.63 -6.14
N GLN A 18 -22.83 33.16 -7.34
CA GLN A 18 -21.81 33.79 -8.20
C GLN A 18 -22.16 35.20 -8.68
N LYS A 19 -23.46 35.57 -8.72
CA LYS A 19 -23.89 36.90 -9.12
C LYS A 19 -23.73 37.97 -8.03
N ASN A 20 -23.76 37.60 -6.77
CA ASN A 20 -23.85 38.54 -5.66
C ASN A 20 -22.57 38.61 -4.78
N PHE A 21 -21.63 37.68 -4.93
CA PHE A 21 -20.42 37.63 -4.12
C PHE A 21 -19.21 37.24 -4.97
N ASP A 22 -18.09 37.92 -4.76
CA ASP A 22 -16.79 37.45 -5.21
C ASP A 22 -16.35 36.26 -4.36
N LEU A 23 -16.71 35.07 -4.82
CA LEU A 23 -16.38 33.82 -4.11
C LEU A 23 -14.87 33.56 -3.97
N ASP A 24 -14.10 34.08 -4.93
CA ASP A 24 -12.65 33.89 -4.91
C ASP A 24 -11.98 34.73 -3.80
N ALA A 25 -12.55 35.90 -3.46
CA ALA A 25 -12.09 36.72 -2.34
C ALA A 25 -12.60 36.21 -0.98
N ILE A 26 -13.84 35.72 -0.93
CA ILE A 26 -14.53 35.37 0.33
C ILE A 26 -14.19 33.94 0.78
N PHE A 27 -14.05 33.00 -0.13
CA PHE A 27 -13.85 31.58 0.20
C PHE A 27 -12.62 31.31 1.07
N PRO A 28 -11.43 31.87 0.78
CA PRO A 28 -10.27 31.71 1.67
C PRO A 28 -10.52 32.25 3.09
N ALA A 29 -11.19 33.38 3.22
CA ALA A 29 -11.51 33.94 4.53
C ALA A 29 -12.51 33.10 5.31
N LEU A 30 -13.52 32.52 4.64
CA LEU A 30 -14.47 31.59 5.24
C LEU A 30 -13.79 30.30 5.69
N LEU A 31 -12.91 29.76 4.85
CA LEU A 31 -12.14 28.55 5.17
C LEU A 31 -11.21 28.77 6.37
N ASN A 32 -10.48 29.88 6.40
CA ASN A 32 -9.63 30.25 7.53
C ASN A 32 -10.45 30.47 8.81
N SER A 33 -11.65 31.06 8.71
CA SER A 33 -12.55 31.23 9.86
C SER A 33 -13.07 29.87 10.37
N LEU A 34 -13.39 28.92 9.47
CA LEU A 34 -13.78 27.57 9.82
C LEU A 34 -12.63 26.84 10.54
N MET A 35 -11.40 27.03 10.11
CA MET A 35 -10.21 26.40 10.71
C MET A 35 -9.92 26.86 12.15
N ILE A 36 -10.54 27.95 12.63
CA ILE A 36 -10.48 28.30 14.05
C ILE A 36 -11.24 27.25 14.89
N ALA A 37 -12.33 26.72 14.38
CA ALA A 37 -13.14 25.72 15.09
C ALA A 37 -12.77 24.27 14.68
N VAL A 38 -12.39 24.07 13.43
CA VAL A 38 -11.98 22.79 12.86
C VAL A 38 -10.59 22.96 12.25
N PRO A 39 -9.52 22.82 13.04
CA PRO A 39 -8.17 23.21 12.63
C PRO A 39 -7.57 22.33 11.53
N VAL A 40 -8.11 21.14 11.32
CA VAL A 40 -7.64 20.19 10.30
C VAL A 40 -8.79 19.74 9.41
N ILE A 41 -8.63 19.88 8.10
CA ILE A 41 -9.57 19.40 7.10
C ILE A 41 -8.80 18.45 6.18
N SER A 42 -9.28 17.24 5.98
CA SER A 42 -8.68 16.26 5.08
C SER A 42 -9.43 16.14 3.76
N SER A 43 -8.68 15.86 2.69
CA SER A 43 -9.22 15.60 1.36
C SER A 43 -8.32 14.63 0.61
N THR A 44 -8.88 13.85 -0.30
CA THR A 44 -8.07 13.04 -1.21
C THR A 44 -7.47 13.90 -2.32
N PHE A 45 -6.38 13.44 -2.95
CA PHE A 45 -5.78 14.12 -4.12
C PHE A 45 -6.81 14.35 -5.25
N ALA A 46 -7.68 13.39 -5.48
CA ALA A 46 -8.73 13.49 -6.51
C ALA A 46 -9.83 14.52 -6.17
N ALA A 47 -10.05 14.80 -4.89
CA ALA A 47 -11.11 15.69 -4.44
C ALA A 47 -10.61 17.11 -4.13
N VAL A 48 -9.31 17.30 -3.89
CA VAL A 48 -8.73 18.57 -3.45
C VAL A 48 -8.94 19.70 -4.47
N GLU A 49 -8.87 19.39 -5.75
CA GLU A 49 -9.12 20.38 -6.81
C GLU A 49 -10.55 20.93 -6.72
N ARG A 50 -11.54 20.06 -6.59
CA ARG A 50 -12.95 20.45 -6.43
C ARG A 50 -13.19 21.19 -5.13
N PHE A 51 -12.56 20.76 -4.04
CA PHE A 51 -12.66 21.41 -2.74
C PHE A 51 -12.11 22.84 -2.77
N LEU A 52 -11.00 23.07 -3.45
CA LEU A 52 -10.30 24.37 -3.52
C LEU A 52 -10.66 25.19 -4.77
N ILE A 53 -11.70 24.84 -5.52
CA ILE A 53 -12.03 25.48 -6.80
C ILE A 53 -12.24 27.01 -6.70
N ASN A 54 -12.76 27.48 -5.57
CA ASN A 54 -12.98 28.91 -5.30
C ASN A 54 -11.82 29.56 -4.51
N CYS A 55 -10.71 28.85 -4.34
CA CYS A 55 -9.51 29.36 -3.69
C CYS A 55 -8.45 29.60 -4.77
N LYS A 56 -8.56 30.70 -5.52
CA LYS A 56 -7.70 30.97 -6.70
C LYS A 56 -6.40 31.70 -6.38
N SER A 57 -6.32 32.34 -5.21
CA SER A 57 -5.15 33.10 -4.82
C SER A 57 -4.03 32.19 -4.34
N GLU A 58 -2.79 32.52 -4.70
CA GLU A 58 -1.61 31.89 -4.15
C GLU A 58 -1.51 32.12 -2.62
N SER A 59 -0.86 31.20 -1.92
CA SER A 59 -0.54 31.33 -0.48
C SER A 59 -1.74 31.67 0.42
N SER A 60 -2.96 31.37 -0.02
CA SER A 60 -4.19 31.66 0.71
C SER A 60 -4.48 30.72 1.87
N LEU A 61 -3.82 29.55 1.90
CA LEU A 61 -3.88 28.56 2.98
C LEU A 61 -2.59 28.60 3.80
N GLY A 62 -2.68 28.32 5.10
CA GLY A 62 -1.52 28.28 5.97
C GLY A 62 -0.60 27.09 5.65
N THR A 63 -0.86 25.93 6.25
CA THR A 63 -0.04 24.73 6.06
C THR A 63 -0.83 23.62 5.40
N ILE A 64 -0.24 22.99 4.38
CA ILE A 64 -0.71 21.74 3.83
C ILE A 64 0.16 20.60 4.33
N ILE A 65 -0.47 19.50 4.77
CA ILE A 65 0.22 18.25 5.12
C ILE A 65 -0.17 17.22 4.07
N ILE A 66 0.82 16.67 3.39
CA ILE A 66 0.65 15.70 2.31
C ILE A 66 1.11 14.36 2.86
N ASP A 67 0.15 13.48 3.14
CA ASP A 67 0.42 12.12 3.60
C ASP A 67 0.46 11.15 2.41
N GLU A 68 1.18 10.03 2.56
CA GLU A 68 1.42 9.03 1.50
C GLU A 68 1.97 9.66 0.20
N ALA A 69 2.84 10.66 0.33
CA ALA A 69 3.40 11.42 -0.79
C ALA A 69 4.24 10.57 -1.76
N GLY A 70 4.69 9.38 -1.33
CA GLY A 70 5.35 8.40 -2.18
C GLY A 70 4.46 7.86 -3.30
N GLN A 71 3.14 7.85 -3.10
CA GLN A 71 2.16 7.38 -4.07
C GLN A 71 1.60 8.47 -4.99
N ALA A 72 1.87 9.72 -4.69
CA ALA A 72 1.31 10.84 -5.42
C ALA A 72 2.22 11.25 -6.57
N SER A 73 1.67 11.31 -7.78
CA SER A 73 2.36 11.93 -8.91
C SER A 73 2.42 13.45 -8.72
N PRO A 74 3.52 14.11 -9.08
CA PRO A 74 3.73 15.55 -8.81
C PRO A 74 2.61 16.46 -9.29
N HIS A 75 2.05 16.19 -10.47
CA HIS A 75 1.00 17.01 -11.07
C HIS A 75 -0.30 17.07 -10.24
N MET A 76 -0.57 16.04 -9.43
CA MET A 76 -1.79 15.99 -8.61
C MET A 76 -1.83 17.04 -7.51
N LEU A 77 -0.68 17.59 -7.14
CA LEU A 77 -0.55 18.49 -5.99
C LEU A 77 -0.19 19.94 -6.36
N VAL A 78 0.13 20.22 -7.63
CA VAL A 78 0.51 21.57 -8.06
C VAL A 78 -0.51 22.61 -7.61
N GLY A 79 -1.80 22.34 -7.81
CA GLY A 79 -2.87 23.25 -7.43
C GLY A 79 -3.01 23.46 -5.92
N ALA A 80 -2.77 22.44 -5.12
CA ALA A 80 -2.81 22.54 -3.66
C ALA A 80 -1.57 23.27 -3.11
N LEU A 81 -0.39 22.95 -3.64
CA LEU A 81 0.88 23.59 -3.25
C LEU A 81 0.89 25.08 -3.60
N PHE A 82 0.36 25.46 -4.77
CA PHE A 82 0.22 26.87 -5.18
C PHE A 82 -0.55 27.71 -4.14
N ARG A 83 -1.53 27.10 -3.49
CA ARG A 83 -2.40 27.77 -2.50
C ARG A 83 -1.84 27.76 -1.08
N ALA A 84 -0.82 26.99 -0.81
CA ALA A 84 -0.26 26.83 0.54
C ALA A 84 0.95 27.74 0.77
N GLN A 85 1.06 28.29 1.98
CA GLN A 85 2.24 29.04 2.42
C GLN A 85 3.38 28.09 2.81
N LYS A 86 3.04 26.93 3.38
CA LYS A 86 3.97 25.90 3.82
C LYS A 86 3.45 24.53 3.45
N ALA A 87 4.36 23.62 3.11
CA ALA A 87 4.06 22.22 2.89
C ALA A 87 4.91 21.32 3.78
N VAL A 88 4.26 20.32 4.40
CA VAL A 88 4.91 19.21 5.08
C VAL A 88 4.61 17.97 4.26
N VAL A 89 5.65 17.36 3.70
CA VAL A 89 5.51 16.21 2.81
C VAL A 89 5.96 14.97 3.58
N VAL A 90 5.05 14.00 3.72
CA VAL A 90 5.26 12.75 4.44
C VAL A 90 4.91 11.59 3.53
N GLY A 91 5.85 10.68 3.35
CA GLY A 91 5.64 9.51 2.50
C GLY A 91 6.88 8.64 2.46
N ASP A 92 6.73 7.49 1.86
CA ASP A 92 7.79 6.51 1.72
C ASP A 92 7.95 6.12 0.24
N PRO A 93 9.01 6.57 -0.43
CA PRO A 93 9.24 6.24 -1.84
C PRO A 93 9.64 4.77 -2.05
N LYS A 94 9.92 4.02 -0.97
CA LYS A 94 10.25 2.58 -1.00
C LYS A 94 9.04 1.67 -0.75
N GLN A 95 7.85 2.27 -0.66
CA GLN A 95 6.58 1.55 -0.70
C GLN A 95 6.00 1.57 -2.12
N ILE A 96 4.68 1.69 -2.28
CA ILE A 96 4.06 1.66 -3.61
C ILE A 96 4.34 2.94 -4.38
N GLU A 97 4.74 2.79 -5.62
CA GLU A 97 4.97 3.88 -6.56
C GLU A 97 3.67 4.53 -7.04
N PRO A 98 3.70 5.78 -7.54
CA PRO A 98 2.53 6.41 -8.13
C PRO A 98 1.97 5.60 -9.30
N VAL A 99 0.64 5.47 -9.36
CA VAL A 99 -0.02 4.80 -10.48
C VAL A 99 0.05 5.70 -11.72
N GLN A 100 0.74 5.23 -12.75
CA GLN A 100 0.79 5.89 -14.05
C GLN A 100 -0.41 5.48 -14.90
N THR A 101 -1.28 6.43 -15.21
CA THR A 101 -2.46 6.21 -16.07
C THR A 101 -2.19 6.49 -17.53
N VAL A 102 -1.10 7.20 -17.85
CA VAL A 102 -0.72 7.57 -19.22
C VAL A 102 0.54 6.82 -19.61
N GLN A 103 0.53 6.21 -20.80
CA GLN A 103 1.69 5.47 -21.30
C GLN A 103 2.88 6.41 -21.54
N ASP A 104 4.08 5.99 -21.15
CA ASP A 104 5.32 6.77 -21.26
C ASP A 104 5.55 7.30 -22.68
N LEU A 105 5.26 6.49 -23.69
CA LEU A 105 5.39 6.87 -25.11
C LEU A 105 4.54 8.09 -25.51
N PHE A 106 3.35 8.25 -24.89
CA PHE A 106 2.47 9.41 -25.13
C PHE A 106 3.04 10.67 -24.51
N VAL A 107 3.63 10.50 -23.34
CA VAL A 107 4.25 11.59 -22.56
C VAL A 107 5.48 12.16 -23.28
N GLU A 108 6.33 11.27 -23.79
CA GLU A 108 7.52 11.65 -24.57
C GLU A 108 7.16 12.41 -25.84
N LYS A 109 6.11 11.95 -26.55
CA LYS A 109 5.67 12.60 -27.79
C LYS A 109 5.05 13.99 -27.61
N ILE A 110 4.38 14.24 -26.47
CA ILE A 110 3.66 15.52 -26.23
C ILE A 110 4.56 16.50 -25.49
N GLY A 111 5.42 16.02 -24.60
CA GLY A 111 6.09 16.86 -23.61
C GLY A 111 7.49 17.34 -23.99
N GLY A 112 8.12 16.76 -25.00
CA GLY A 112 9.53 17.02 -25.32
C GLY A 112 10.49 16.66 -24.19
N GLU A 113 11.79 16.82 -24.40
CA GLU A 113 12.84 16.41 -23.46
C GLU A 113 12.76 17.05 -22.06
N GLY A 114 12.20 18.26 -21.96
CA GLY A 114 12.10 18.99 -20.69
C GLY A 114 11.06 18.45 -19.70
N ILE A 115 10.00 17.83 -20.18
CA ILE A 115 8.90 17.31 -19.34
C ILE A 115 9.11 15.85 -18.93
N GLY A 116 9.87 15.09 -19.72
CA GLY A 116 10.14 13.66 -19.47
C GLY A 116 10.69 13.38 -18.07
N LYS A 117 11.61 14.22 -17.60
CA LYS A 117 12.21 14.08 -16.26
C LYS A 117 11.23 14.24 -15.09
N TYR A 118 10.11 14.94 -15.28
CA TYR A 118 9.07 15.13 -14.24
C TYR A 118 7.96 14.08 -14.30
N ARG A 119 8.06 13.09 -15.17
CA ARG A 119 7.05 12.06 -15.41
C ARG A 119 7.60 10.64 -15.34
N SER A 120 8.79 10.46 -14.77
CA SER A 120 9.32 9.13 -14.49
C SER A 120 8.36 8.38 -13.54
N LYS A 121 8.21 7.08 -13.74
CA LYS A 121 7.44 6.20 -12.83
C LYS A 121 7.96 6.26 -11.40
N GLU A 122 9.23 6.59 -11.25
CA GLU A 122 9.92 6.69 -9.98
C GLU A 122 9.73 8.04 -9.30
N LEU A 123 9.17 9.04 -10.02
CA LEU A 123 9.01 10.39 -9.49
C LEU A 123 7.70 10.53 -8.73
N SER A 124 7.81 10.63 -7.43
CA SER A 124 6.71 10.94 -6.52
C SER A 124 6.84 12.36 -5.95
N VAL A 125 5.77 12.85 -5.32
CA VAL A 125 5.82 14.09 -4.54
C VAL A 125 6.86 14.00 -3.44
N GLN A 126 7.02 12.83 -2.81
CA GLN A 126 8.03 12.60 -1.78
C GLN A 126 9.45 12.76 -2.34
N SER A 127 9.75 12.11 -3.48
CA SER A 127 11.09 12.20 -4.07
C SER A 127 11.43 13.63 -4.54
N LEU A 128 10.44 14.42 -5.00
CA LEU A 128 10.64 15.83 -5.29
C LEU A 128 10.92 16.66 -4.03
N ALA A 129 10.19 16.42 -2.94
CA ALA A 129 10.41 17.09 -1.67
C ALA A 129 11.80 16.76 -1.10
N ASP A 130 12.19 15.49 -1.17
CA ASP A 130 13.51 15.03 -0.75
C ASP A 130 14.63 15.72 -1.54
N ALA A 131 14.47 15.85 -2.85
CA ALA A 131 15.43 16.52 -3.73
C ALA A 131 15.60 18.03 -3.43
N GLN A 132 14.61 18.66 -2.81
CA GLN A 132 14.68 20.07 -2.39
C GLN A 132 15.28 20.24 -0.97
N ASN A 133 15.47 19.17 -0.22
CA ASN A 133 15.99 19.26 1.13
C ASN A 133 17.53 19.34 1.12
N PRO A 134 18.14 20.46 1.51
CA PRO A 134 19.60 20.61 1.50
C PRO A 134 20.32 19.78 2.58
N PHE A 135 19.61 19.26 3.55
CA PHE A 135 20.14 18.45 4.66
C PHE A 135 19.91 16.94 4.46
N ALA A 136 19.55 16.54 3.26
CA ALA A 136 19.31 15.15 2.91
C ALA A 136 20.62 14.33 2.85
N GLY A 137 20.46 13.01 2.84
CA GLY A 137 21.57 12.05 2.75
C GLY A 137 21.35 11.00 1.68
N ILE A 138 22.42 10.25 1.37
CA ILE A 138 22.38 9.14 0.43
C ILE A 138 22.23 7.83 1.19
N ILE A 139 21.24 7.02 0.81
CA ILE A 139 21.09 5.64 1.27
C ILE A 139 21.44 4.71 0.09
N LYS A 140 22.33 3.74 0.35
CA LYS A 140 22.68 2.70 -0.62
C LYS A 140 21.68 1.56 -0.54
N ASN A 141 21.08 1.22 -1.68
CA ASN A 141 20.18 0.09 -1.82
C ASN A 141 20.94 -1.22 -2.02
N LEU A 142 20.28 -2.36 -1.81
CA LEU A 142 20.86 -3.71 -2.02
C LEU A 142 21.36 -3.95 -3.45
N ASP A 143 20.76 -3.32 -4.44
CA ASP A 143 21.17 -3.44 -5.86
C ASP A 143 22.34 -2.53 -6.22
N GLY A 144 22.91 -1.82 -5.25
CA GLY A 144 24.01 -0.87 -5.43
C GLY A 144 23.57 0.51 -5.90
N SER A 145 22.29 0.73 -6.17
CA SER A 145 21.77 2.06 -6.49
C SER A 145 21.76 2.96 -5.25
N GLU A 146 21.78 4.27 -5.47
CA GLU A 146 21.74 5.26 -4.41
C GLU A 146 20.41 6.02 -4.44
N SER A 147 19.85 6.26 -3.26
CA SER A 147 18.63 7.05 -3.10
C SER A 147 18.91 8.26 -2.23
N TRP A 148 18.54 9.44 -2.73
CA TRP A 148 18.57 10.67 -1.94
C TRP A 148 17.33 10.73 -1.05
N VAL A 149 17.53 10.89 0.27
CA VAL A 149 16.46 10.89 1.27
C VAL A 149 16.54 12.15 2.11
N GLY A 150 15.44 12.90 2.19
CA GLY A 150 15.38 14.20 2.83
C GLY A 150 15.52 14.13 4.35
N CYS A 151 14.49 13.66 5.04
CA CYS A 151 14.47 13.55 6.50
C CYS A 151 13.88 12.20 6.91
N PRO A 152 14.68 11.12 6.96
CA PRO A 152 14.19 9.78 7.22
C PRO A 152 13.70 9.59 8.65
N LEU A 153 12.53 8.97 8.82
CA LEU A 153 12.05 8.47 10.09
C LEU A 153 12.66 7.09 10.32
N VAL A 154 13.78 7.04 11.04
CA VAL A 154 14.60 5.83 11.19
C VAL A 154 14.06 4.81 12.20
N ILE A 155 13.10 5.18 13.03
CA ILE A 155 12.57 4.30 14.08
C ILE A 155 11.33 3.57 13.57
N HIS A 156 11.47 2.25 13.43
CA HIS A 156 10.37 1.36 13.08
C HIS A 156 9.65 0.85 14.34
N ARG A 157 8.31 0.88 14.33
CA ARG A 157 7.47 0.47 15.47
C ARG A 157 6.26 -0.39 15.09
N ARG A 158 6.24 -0.96 13.87
CA ARG A 158 5.07 -1.66 13.34
C ARG A 158 5.20 -3.18 13.46
N CYS A 159 6.20 -3.78 12.83
CA CYS A 159 6.32 -5.23 12.71
C CYS A 159 7.54 -5.78 13.47
N LYS A 160 7.40 -7.03 13.91
CA LYS A 160 8.48 -7.81 14.52
C LYS A 160 9.43 -8.36 13.46
N ASN A 161 10.52 -8.98 13.88
CA ASN A 161 11.32 -9.83 13.02
C ASN A 161 10.54 -11.13 12.67
N PRO A 162 10.72 -11.72 11.47
CA PRO A 162 11.69 -11.35 10.44
C PRO A 162 11.22 -10.22 9.49
N MET A 163 9.95 -9.79 9.57
CA MET A 163 9.36 -8.81 8.64
C MET A 163 10.14 -7.50 8.63
N PHE A 164 10.50 -7.01 9.83
CA PHE A 164 11.32 -5.80 9.94
C PHE A 164 12.67 -5.97 9.25
N THR A 165 13.39 -7.07 9.52
CA THR A 165 14.73 -7.29 8.96
C THR A 165 14.67 -7.35 7.42
N VAL A 166 13.72 -8.11 6.87
CA VAL A 166 13.53 -8.20 5.42
C VAL A 166 13.26 -6.82 4.82
N ALA A 167 12.32 -6.07 5.36
CA ALA A 167 11.97 -4.73 4.85
C ALA A 167 13.16 -3.76 4.97
N ASN A 168 13.84 -3.76 6.11
CA ASN A 168 14.94 -2.84 6.40
C ASN A 168 16.12 -3.07 5.45
N GLU A 169 16.54 -4.30 5.28
CA GLU A 169 17.67 -4.61 4.42
C GLU A 169 17.33 -4.50 2.93
N LEU A 170 16.12 -4.97 2.53
CA LEU A 170 15.70 -4.94 1.12
C LEU A 170 15.49 -3.52 0.60
N SER A 171 14.88 -2.64 1.40
CA SER A 171 14.39 -1.34 0.92
C SER A 171 15.09 -0.14 1.54
N TYR A 172 15.67 -0.28 2.73
CA TYR A 172 16.24 0.84 3.50
C TYR A 172 17.73 0.66 3.83
N GLY A 173 18.41 -0.28 3.17
CA GLY A 173 19.87 -0.48 3.31
C GLY A 173 20.32 -0.79 4.74
N GLY A 174 19.44 -1.37 5.58
CA GLY A 174 19.74 -1.66 6.97
C GLY A 174 19.71 -0.44 7.92
N PHE A 175 19.26 0.72 7.43
CA PHE A 175 19.39 2.00 8.14
C PHE A 175 18.38 2.18 9.30
N MET A 176 17.24 1.47 9.28
CA MET A 176 16.20 1.63 10.29
C MET A 176 16.52 0.88 11.59
N ILE A 177 15.99 1.39 12.70
CA ILE A 177 16.14 0.82 14.04
C ILE A 177 14.79 0.25 14.49
N ASN A 178 14.74 -1.04 14.82
CA ASN A 178 13.54 -1.64 15.37
C ASN A 178 13.32 -1.24 16.83
N LYS A 179 12.18 -0.60 17.08
CA LYS A 179 11.65 -0.28 18.41
C LYS A 179 10.19 -0.73 18.54
N THR A 180 9.83 -1.79 17.83
CA THR A 180 8.52 -2.42 17.97
C THR A 180 8.38 -2.99 19.37
N MET A 181 7.35 -2.57 20.08
CA MET A 181 7.02 -3.11 21.39
C MET A 181 6.34 -4.46 21.26
N GLU A 182 6.56 -5.34 22.24
CA GLU A 182 5.74 -6.54 22.34
C GLU A 182 4.28 -6.16 22.51
N PRO A 183 3.34 -6.76 21.76
CA PRO A 183 1.93 -6.49 21.91
C PRO A 183 1.47 -6.94 23.31
N LYS A 184 0.51 -6.23 23.88
CA LYS A 184 -0.08 -6.58 25.19
C LYS A 184 -0.72 -7.97 25.16
N GLU A 185 -1.30 -8.33 24.02
CA GLU A 185 -1.91 -9.62 23.74
C GLU A 185 -1.26 -10.17 22.47
N SER A 186 -0.24 -11.01 22.63
CA SER A 186 0.38 -11.74 21.53
C SER A 186 -0.47 -12.94 21.16
N ILE A 187 -0.60 -13.20 19.87
CA ILE A 187 -1.25 -14.43 19.40
C ILE A 187 -0.29 -15.61 19.55
N GLU A 188 -0.85 -16.80 19.78
CA GLU A 188 -0.09 -18.03 19.67
C GLU A 188 -0.01 -18.43 18.19
N PRO A 189 1.19 -18.47 17.58
CA PRO A 189 1.33 -18.81 16.17
C PRO A 189 1.10 -20.31 15.93
N CYS A 190 0.73 -20.67 14.72
CA CYS A 190 0.77 -22.07 14.28
C CYS A 190 2.21 -22.58 14.22
N LYS A 191 3.06 -21.75 13.66
CA LYS A 191 4.51 -21.82 13.61
C LYS A 191 5.07 -20.39 13.57
N GLU A 192 6.37 -20.24 13.70
CA GLU A 192 7.06 -18.98 13.39
C GLU A 192 6.76 -18.49 11.98
N SER A 193 7.05 -17.23 11.69
CA SER A 193 6.98 -16.70 10.32
C SER A 193 7.81 -17.55 9.37
N CYS A 194 7.21 -18.04 8.28
CA CYS A 194 7.86 -19.04 7.43
C CYS A 194 7.37 -18.99 5.99
N TRP A 195 8.06 -19.73 5.14
CA TRP A 195 7.65 -20.02 3.78
C TRP A 195 7.05 -21.42 3.71
N ILE A 196 5.83 -21.53 3.22
CA ILE A 196 5.15 -22.81 3.00
C ILE A 196 5.29 -23.15 1.51
N THR A 197 6.13 -24.14 1.25
CA THR A 197 6.39 -24.64 -0.10
C THR A 197 5.58 -25.89 -0.42
N TYR A 198 5.42 -26.16 -1.69
CA TYR A 198 4.78 -27.38 -2.21
C TYR A 198 5.47 -27.82 -3.50
N ASP A 199 5.40 -29.11 -3.81
CA ASP A 199 5.94 -29.66 -5.06
C ASP A 199 5.01 -29.36 -6.24
N THR A 200 5.54 -28.67 -7.23
CA THR A 200 4.81 -28.32 -8.46
C THR A 200 4.94 -29.35 -9.58
N SER A 201 5.76 -30.38 -9.42
CA SER A 201 6.05 -31.38 -10.47
C SER A 201 4.82 -32.15 -10.94
N ASN A 202 3.79 -32.29 -10.10
CA ASN A 202 2.56 -33.02 -10.37
C ASN A 202 1.32 -32.12 -10.47
N ILE A 203 1.49 -30.82 -10.47
CA ILE A 203 0.36 -29.90 -10.61
C ILE A 203 0.19 -29.66 -12.11
N GLU A 204 -0.88 -30.23 -12.70
CA GLU A 204 -1.33 -29.81 -14.03
C GLU A 204 -1.45 -28.29 -14.00
N SER A 205 -0.63 -27.63 -14.82
CA SER A 205 -0.73 -26.21 -15.02
C SER A 205 -2.12 -25.92 -15.61
N THR A 206 -3.07 -25.57 -14.77
CA THR A 206 -4.24 -24.84 -15.23
C THR A 206 -3.72 -23.51 -15.74
N ILE A 207 -3.11 -23.56 -16.92
CA ILE A 207 -2.55 -22.43 -17.66
C ILE A 207 -3.74 -21.68 -18.25
N GLY A 208 -4.46 -21.02 -17.36
CA GLY A 208 -5.36 -19.95 -17.72
C GLY A 208 -4.64 -18.62 -17.47
N LYS A 209 -5.19 -17.54 -17.95
CA LYS A 209 -4.79 -16.17 -17.59
C LYS A 209 -4.88 -15.92 -16.08
N ASP A 210 -5.39 -16.86 -15.30
CA ASP A 210 -5.59 -16.83 -13.87
C ASP A 210 -4.34 -17.38 -13.18
N ARG A 211 -3.59 -16.49 -12.57
CA ARG A 211 -2.41 -16.83 -11.76
C ARG A 211 -2.75 -17.49 -10.42
N TYR A 212 -4.01 -17.76 -10.16
CA TYR A 212 -4.49 -18.45 -8.98
C TYR A 212 -4.20 -19.95 -9.07
N ILE A 213 -3.66 -20.50 -7.99
CA ILE A 213 -3.36 -21.91 -7.85
C ILE A 213 -4.23 -22.47 -6.73
N GLN A 214 -5.11 -23.42 -7.05
CA GLN A 214 -6.06 -23.98 -6.09
C GLN A 214 -5.37 -24.58 -4.85
N LEU A 215 -4.24 -25.24 -5.03
CA LEU A 215 -3.46 -25.79 -3.90
C LEU A 215 -3.01 -24.70 -2.93
N GLN A 216 -2.57 -23.53 -3.40
CA GLN A 216 -2.25 -22.41 -2.52
C GLN A 216 -3.47 -21.94 -1.73
N GLY A 217 -4.64 -21.92 -2.35
CA GLY A 217 -5.89 -21.60 -1.67
C GLY A 217 -6.24 -22.60 -0.58
N GLN A 218 -6.04 -23.89 -0.84
CA GLN A 218 -6.24 -24.96 0.17
C GLN A 218 -5.27 -24.79 1.35
N ILE A 219 -3.98 -24.57 1.07
CA ILE A 219 -2.97 -24.32 2.10
C ILE A 219 -3.32 -23.10 2.95
N ALA A 220 -3.71 -22.00 2.29
CA ALA A 220 -4.12 -20.77 2.99
C ALA A 220 -5.34 -21.02 3.89
N PHE A 221 -6.32 -21.78 3.40
CA PHE A 221 -7.51 -22.12 4.16
C PHE A 221 -7.18 -22.97 5.40
N GLU A 222 -6.37 -24.03 5.24
CA GLU A 222 -5.94 -24.84 6.39
C GLU A 222 -5.19 -24.00 7.43
N LEU A 223 -4.35 -23.08 6.99
CA LEU A 223 -3.65 -22.17 7.88
C LEU A 223 -4.63 -21.25 8.62
N ILE A 224 -5.65 -20.71 7.93
CA ILE A 224 -6.71 -19.92 8.57
C ILE A 224 -7.42 -20.74 9.64
N GLN A 225 -7.80 -21.99 9.34
CA GLN A 225 -8.45 -22.88 10.33
C GLN A 225 -7.56 -23.09 11.57
N LYS A 226 -6.26 -23.32 11.37
CA LYS A 226 -5.30 -23.49 12.48
C LYS A 226 -5.12 -22.22 13.31
N LEU A 227 -5.13 -21.04 12.67
CA LEU A 227 -5.08 -19.76 13.36
C LEU A 227 -6.38 -19.51 14.16
N ARG A 228 -7.54 -19.80 13.56
CA ARG A 228 -8.84 -19.69 14.24
C ARG A 228 -8.93 -20.60 15.46
N ALA A 229 -8.41 -21.84 15.38
CA ALA A 229 -8.34 -22.76 16.50
C ALA A 229 -7.48 -22.23 17.68
N ARG A 230 -6.63 -21.22 17.43
CA ARG A 230 -5.80 -20.50 18.42
C ARG A 230 -6.37 -19.12 18.77
N ASN A 231 -7.67 -18.91 18.55
CA ASN A 231 -8.39 -17.67 18.84
C ASN A 231 -7.89 -16.43 18.09
N VAL A 232 -7.21 -16.60 16.95
CA VAL A 232 -6.91 -15.48 16.06
C VAL A 232 -8.18 -15.08 15.33
N GLU A 233 -8.63 -13.85 15.46
CA GLU A 233 -9.86 -13.39 14.83
C GLU A 233 -9.68 -13.19 13.32
N PHE A 234 -10.75 -13.34 12.53
CA PHE A 234 -10.70 -13.12 11.09
C PHE A 234 -10.18 -11.72 10.71
N LYS A 235 -10.60 -10.69 11.44
CA LYS A 235 -10.15 -9.30 11.22
C LYS A 235 -8.63 -9.12 11.38
N ASP A 236 -7.97 -10.00 12.15
CA ASP A 236 -6.53 -9.98 12.41
C ASP A 236 -5.72 -10.76 11.35
N ILE A 237 -6.37 -11.31 10.33
CA ILE A 237 -5.73 -12.09 9.25
C ILE A 237 -5.94 -11.39 7.92
N PHE A 238 -4.85 -10.98 7.25
CA PHE A 238 -4.88 -10.49 5.88
C PHE A 238 -4.34 -11.55 4.91
N ILE A 239 -5.00 -11.66 3.78
CA ILE A 239 -4.54 -12.44 2.63
C ILE A 239 -4.07 -11.46 1.57
N ILE A 240 -2.77 -11.36 1.42
CA ILE A 240 -2.15 -10.43 0.48
C ILE A 240 -1.59 -11.22 -0.70
N THR A 241 -1.72 -10.69 -1.90
CA THR A 241 -1.18 -11.29 -3.11
C THR A 241 -0.67 -10.21 -4.07
N PRO A 242 0.34 -10.50 -4.89
CA PRO A 242 0.80 -9.55 -5.89
C PRO A 242 -0.18 -9.35 -7.06
N PHE A 243 -1.16 -10.24 -7.26
CA PHE A 243 -2.00 -10.27 -8.45
C PHE A 243 -3.49 -10.24 -8.12
N THR A 244 -4.25 -9.39 -8.82
CA THR A 244 -5.71 -9.28 -8.67
C THR A 244 -6.43 -10.60 -8.95
N SER A 245 -5.97 -11.37 -9.96
CA SER A 245 -6.56 -12.67 -10.29
C SER A 245 -6.42 -13.69 -9.15
N VAL A 246 -5.29 -13.66 -8.41
CA VAL A 246 -5.08 -14.55 -7.26
C VAL A 246 -6.01 -14.17 -6.11
N ALA A 247 -6.15 -12.88 -5.81
CA ALA A 247 -7.10 -12.40 -4.80
C ALA A 247 -8.53 -12.81 -5.14
N TYR A 248 -8.93 -12.60 -6.39
CA TYR A 248 -10.26 -12.98 -6.89
C TYR A 248 -10.50 -14.50 -6.82
N GLY A 249 -9.53 -15.30 -7.27
CA GLY A 249 -9.61 -16.75 -7.22
C GLY A 249 -9.76 -17.27 -5.79
N PHE A 250 -8.98 -16.71 -4.85
CA PHE A 250 -9.09 -17.10 -3.45
C PHE A 250 -10.42 -16.66 -2.82
N LYS A 251 -10.93 -15.45 -3.12
CA LYS A 251 -12.27 -15.03 -2.69
C LYS A 251 -13.34 -16.01 -3.14
N LYS A 252 -13.34 -16.38 -4.43
CA LYS A 252 -14.28 -17.39 -4.96
C LYS A 252 -14.16 -18.75 -4.30
N TYR A 253 -12.92 -19.20 -4.03
CA TYR A 253 -12.70 -20.43 -3.31
C TYR A 253 -13.33 -20.38 -1.90
N MET A 254 -13.09 -19.31 -1.15
CA MET A 254 -13.69 -19.11 0.18
C MET A 254 -15.20 -18.98 0.15
N GLU A 255 -15.77 -18.35 -0.89
CA GLU A 255 -17.23 -18.26 -1.09
C GLU A 255 -17.87 -19.62 -1.33
N SER A 256 -17.17 -20.53 -2.03
CA SER A 256 -17.65 -21.87 -2.35
C SER A 256 -17.69 -22.81 -1.13
N LEU A 257 -16.96 -22.50 -0.07
CA LEU A 257 -16.93 -23.28 1.16
C LEU A 257 -18.20 -23.01 2.00
N SER A 258 -18.76 -24.06 2.57
CA SER A 258 -19.88 -23.90 3.48
C SER A 258 -19.46 -23.16 4.77
N ASN A 259 -20.38 -22.45 5.37
CA ASN A 259 -20.10 -21.68 6.60
C ASN A 259 -19.63 -22.57 7.74
N ASP A 260 -20.15 -23.80 7.83
CA ASP A 260 -19.78 -24.75 8.88
C ASP A 260 -18.32 -25.24 8.75
N ILE A 261 -17.82 -25.40 7.52
CA ILE A 261 -16.41 -25.79 7.26
C ILE A 261 -15.46 -24.68 7.67
N VAL A 262 -15.84 -23.40 7.47
CA VAL A 262 -15.00 -22.24 7.78
C VAL A 262 -15.10 -21.83 9.25
N ASN A 263 -16.10 -22.35 9.99
CA ASN A 263 -16.38 -21.96 11.37
C ASN A 263 -16.63 -20.45 11.55
N TRP A 264 -17.43 -19.86 10.64
CA TRP A 264 -17.89 -18.48 10.80
C TRP A 264 -18.79 -18.38 12.04
N THR A 265 -18.48 -17.46 12.93
CA THR A 265 -19.36 -17.13 14.05
C THR A 265 -20.44 -16.12 13.62
N LYS A 266 -21.45 -15.90 14.45
CA LYS A 266 -22.47 -14.85 14.17
C LYS A 266 -21.89 -13.43 14.18
N GLU A 267 -20.74 -13.25 14.83
CA GLU A 267 -20.04 -11.98 14.93
C GLU A 267 -19.12 -11.73 13.71
N ASP A 268 -18.74 -12.80 13.01
CA ASP A 268 -17.91 -12.71 11.81
C ASP A 268 -18.78 -12.36 10.59
N ASN A 269 -18.57 -11.20 10.00
CA ASN A 269 -19.20 -10.85 8.72
C ASN A 269 -18.33 -11.39 7.57
N LYS A 270 -18.74 -12.55 7.02
CA LYS A 270 -18.06 -13.22 5.91
C LYS A 270 -17.81 -12.28 4.73
N LYS A 271 -18.85 -11.53 4.33
CA LYS A 271 -18.77 -10.63 3.17
C LYS A 271 -17.76 -9.52 3.39
N ASP A 272 -17.82 -8.84 4.51
CA ASP A 272 -16.91 -7.75 4.83
C ASP A 272 -15.48 -8.27 4.93
N TRP A 273 -15.26 -9.45 5.53
CA TRP A 273 -13.93 -10.03 5.60
C TRP A 273 -13.37 -10.37 4.21
N LEU A 274 -14.17 -10.97 3.34
CA LEU A 274 -13.74 -11.27 1.97
C LEU A 274 -13.37 -9.98 1.21
N ASP A 275 -14.12 -8.90 1.43
CA ASP A 275 -13.89 -7.64 0.73
C ASP A 275 -12.72 -6.86 1.32
N ASP A 276 -12.57 -6.83 2.63
CA ASP A 276 -11.62 -5.98 3.34
C ASP A 276 -10.28 -6.66 3.66
N ASN A 277 -10.25 -8.00 3.80
CA ASN A 277 -9.08 -8.76 4.26
C ASN A 277 -8.41 -9.61 3.19
N ILE A 278 -8.95 -9.67 1.96
CA ILE A 278 -8.36 -10.36 0.82
C ILE A 278 -8.14 -9.38 -0.32
N GLY A 279 -6.89 -9.18 -0.74
CA GLY A 279 -6.60 -8.24 -1.80
C GLY A 279 -5.15 -8.23 -2.25
N THR A 280 -4.82 -7.26 -3.08
CA THR A 280 -3.45 -7.04 -3.54
C THR A 280 -2.66 -6.17 -2.56
N VAL A 281 -1.35 -6.13 -2.73
CA VAL A 281 -0.45 -5.26 -1.96
C VAL A 281 -0.96 -3.81 -1.92
N HIS A 282 -1.49 -3.30 -3.04
CA HIS A 282 -2.05 -1.94 -3.12
C HIS A 282 -3.28 -1.74 -2.22
N THR A 283 -4.13 -2.77 -2.07
CA THR A 283 -5.36 -2.70 -1.25
C THR A 283 -5.04 -2.52 0.23
N PHE A 284 -3.89 -3.03 0.68
CA PHE A 284 -3.49 -3.04 2.09
C PHE A 284 -2.52 -1.93 2.47
N GLN A 285 -2.19 -1.03 1.57
CA GLN A 285 -1.34 0.09 1.93
C GLN A 285 -2.02 0.94 3.03
N GLY A 286 -1.25 1.33 4.04
CA GLY A 286 -1.78 2.01 5.24
C GLY A 286 -2.47 1.10 6.27
N LYS A 287 -2.90 -0.12 5.88
CA LYS A 287 -3.53 -1.10 6.79
C LYS A 287 -2.47 -2.01 7.43
N GLU A 288 -2.82 -2.69 8.52
CA GLU A 288 -1.98 -3.70 9.18
C GLU A 288 -2.84 -4.77 9.87
N ALA A 289 -2.31 -5.98 9.99
CA ALA A 289 -2.94 -7.10 10.69
C ALA A 289 -1.93 -7.81 11.57
N LYS A 290 -2.39 -8.62 12.54
CA LYS A 290 -1.47 -9.45 13.34
C LYS A 290 -0.78 -10.48 12.46
N VAL A 291 -1.53 -11.12 11.57
CA VAL A 291 -1.04 -12.15 10.65
C VAL A 291 -1.27 -11.75 9.21
N VAL A 292 -0.26 -11.96 8.38
CA VAL A 292 -0.39 -11.88 6.92
C VAL A 292 -0.09 -13.23 6.31
N ILE A 293 -0.96 -13.68 5.43
CA ILE A 293 -0.72 -14.81 4.52
C ILE A 293 -0.44 -14.21 3.15
N TYR A 294 0.81 -14.32 2.69
CA TYR A 294 1.24 -13.79 1.40
C TYR A 294 1.20 -14.87 0.34
N MET A 295 0.12 -14.92 -0.44
CA MET A 295 -0.08 -15.90 -1.51
C MET A 295 0.54 -15.39 -2.81
N LEU A 296 1.57 -16.06 -3.28
CA LEU A 296 2.33 -15.60 -4.45
C LEU A 296 1.64 -15.86 -5.78
N GLY A 297 0.81 -16.90 -5.87
CA GLY A 297 0.24 -17.33 -7.16
C GLY A 297 1.33 -17.79 -8.14
N CYS A 298 1.02 -17.77 -9.42
CA CYS A 298 1.90 -18.08 -10.55
C CYS A 298 2.61 -19.43 -10.49
N GLN A 299 2.46 -20.18 -11.56
CA GLN A 299 3.38 -21.25 -11.94
C GLN A 299 4.26 -20.81 -13.11
N SER A 300 5.40 -21.45 -13.27
CA SER A 300 6.38 -21.11 -14.29
C SER A 300 5.91 -21.55 -15.66
N ASP A 301 5.49 -20.60 -16.45
CA ASP A 301 5.57 -20.63 -17.90
C ASP A 301 6.21 -19.31 -18.37
N ASP A 302 6.47 -19.17 -19.66
CA ASP A 302 7.09 -17.96 -20.21
C ASP A 302 6.23 -16.71 -19.98
N SER A 303 4.91 -16.85 -19.85
CA SER A 303 4.00 -15.76 -19.53
C SER A 303 4.08 -15.34 -18.06
N ALA A 304 4.36 -16.27 -17.15
CA ALA A 304 4.55 -16.01 -15.74
C ALA A 304 5.86 -15.25 -15.44
N ASN A 305 6.90 -15.41 -16.23
CA ASN A 305 8.18 -14.71 -16.04
C ASN A 305 8.04 -13.19 -16.02
N GLY A 306 7.17 -12.63 -16.87
CA GLY A 306 6.85 -11.20 -16.84
C GLY A 306 6.12 -10.79 -15.57
N ALA A 307 5.19 -11.62 -15.09
CA ALA A 307 4.44 -11.39 -13.88
C ALA A 307 5.31 -11.51 -12.62
N ILE A 308 6.21 -12.49 -12.58
CA ILE A 308 7.15 -12.69 -11.46
C ILE A 308 8.08 -11.48 -11.29
N LYS A 309 8.56 -10.89 -12.39
CA LYS A 309 9.36 -9.66 -12.38
C LYS A 309 8.59 -8.45 -11.83
N TRP A 310 7.25 -8.47 -11.90
CA TRP A 310 6.41 -7.42 -11.34
C TRP A 310 6.49 -7.34 -9.81
N VAL A 311 6.86 -8.43 -9.13
CA VAL A 311 7.05 -8.45 -7.66
C VAL A 311 8.39 -7.81 -7.34
N ASN A 312 8.41 -6.48 -7.32
CA ASN A 312 9.58 -5.67 -7.02
C ASN A 312 9.83 -5.55 -5.50
N ALA A 313 10.92 -4.89 -5.11
CA ALA A 313 11.28 -4.68 -3.71
C ALA A 313 10.18 -3.95 -2.93
N ASN A 314 9.53 -2.95 -3.54
CA ASN A 314 8.45 -2.18 -2.92
C ASN A 314 7.24 -3.07 -2.60
N ASN A 315 6.86 -3.97 -3.51
CA ASN A 315 5.78 -4.93 -3.27
C ASN A 315 6.09 -5.85 -2.08
N VAL A 316 7.31 -6.40 -2.01
CA VAL A 316 7.74 -7.26 -0.90
C VAL A 316 7.78 -6.46 0.41
N ASN A 317 8.37 -5.26 0.40
CA ASN A 317 8.42 -4.37 1.56
C ASN A 317 7.02 -4.11 2.12
N VAL A 318 6.07 -3.70 1.26
CA VAL A 318 4.71 -3.43 1.72
C VAL A 318 4.05 -4.71 2.25
N ALA A 319 4.11 -5.83 1.54
CA ALA A 319 3.49 -7.08 2.01
C ALA A 319 4.01 -7.51 3.39
N PHE A 320 5.32 -7.47 3.58
CA PHE A 320 5.95 -7.86 4.84
C PHE A 320 5.62 -6.89 5.98
N THR A 321 5.62 -5.59 5.73
CA THR A 321 5.34 -4.59 6.76
C THR A 321 3.85 -4.44 7.11
N ARG A 322 2.95 -5.17 6.44
CA ARG A 322 1.54 -5.30 6.86
C ARG A 322 1.37 -6.24 8.04
N ALA A 323 2.28 -7.22 8.19
CA ALA A 323 2.25 -8.20 9.28
C ALA A 323 2.89 -7.62 10.55
N ARG A 324 2.11 -7.47 11.61
CA ARG A 324 2.63 -6.99 12.89
C ARG A 324 3.43 -8.07 13.61
N GLU A 325 2.92 -9.32 13.63
CA GLU A 325 3.45 -10.41 14.43
C GLU A 325 3.99 -11.56 13.58
N TYR A 326 3.22 -12.02 12.58
CA TYR A 326 3.58 -13.19 11.78
C TYR A 326 3.27 -13.02 10.30
N ILE A 327 4.16 -13.56 9.47
CA ILE A 327 3.94 -13.68 8.02
C ILE A 327 4.14 -15.14 7.59
N TYR A 328 3.22 -15.62 6.75
CA TYR A 328 3.29 -16.93 6.10
C TYR A 328 3.27 -16.72 4.59
N VAL A 329 4.37 -17.06 3.92
CA VAL A 329 4.48 -16.92 2.46
C VAL A 329 4.13 -18.26 1.84
N ILE A 330 3.18 -18.30 0.91
CA ILE A 330 2.76 -19.51 0.22
C ILE A 330 3.18 -19.44 -1.25
N GLY A 331 4.03 -20.37 -1.67
CA GLY A 331 4.51 -20.43 -3.06
C GLY A 331 5.62 -21.47 -3.22
N ASP A 332 5.89 -21.89 -4.44
CA ASP A 332 7.02 -22.75 -4.77
C ASP A 332 8.35 -22.03 -4.43
N ALA A 333 8.99 -22.47 -3.36
CA ALA A 333 10.14 -21.78 -2.80
C ALA A 333 11.34 -21.77 -3.77
N VAL A 334 11.54 -22.84 -4.50
CA VAL A 334 12.66 -22.97 -5.45
C VAL A 334 12.44 -22.05 -6.65
N LYS A 335 11.29 -22.17 -7.31
CA LYS A 335 10.98 -21.36 -8.50
C LYS A 335 10.95 -19.86 -8.23
N TRP A 336 10.35 -19.45 -7.12
CA TRP A 336 10.30 -18.03 -6.78
C TRP A 336 11.68 -17.47 -6.43
N ALA A 337 12.55 -18.25 -5.77
CA ALA A 337 13.91 -17.84 -5.50
C ALA A 337 14.78 -17.71 -6.78
N GLU A 338 14.59 -18.62 -7.74
CA GLU A 338 15.30 -18.55 -9.02
C GLU A 338 14.87 -17.37 -9.89
N LEU A 339 13.57 -17.06 -9.90
CA LEU A 339 13.00 -16.09 -10.83
C LEU A 339 12.86 -14.68 -10.26
N ASN A 340 12.91 -14.52 -8.93
CA ASN A 340 12.73 -13.23 -8.27
C ASN A 340 13.74 -12.98 -7.15
N LYS A 341 14.72 -12.11 -7.41
CA LYS A 341 15.80 -11.77 -6.46
C LYS A 341 15.30 -11.21 -5.12
N ASN A 342 14.17 -10.48 -5.12
CA ASN A 342 13.63 -9.87 -3.89
C ASN A 342 13.01 -10.91 -2.98
N LEU A 343 12.30 -11.89 -3.55
CA LEU A 343 11.75 -13.01 -2.81
C LEU A 343 12.83 -14.02 -2.39
N ALA A 344 13.85 -14.25 -3.24
CA ALA A 344 15.04 -15.01 -2.87
C ALA A 344 15.76 -14.40 -1.66
N PHE A 345 15.81 -13.08 -1.60
CA PHE A 345 16.36 -12.37 -0.44
C PHE A 345 15.50 -12.57 0.80
N ALA A 346 14.18 -12.37 0.71
CA ALA A 346 13.26 -12.54 1.84
C ALA A 346 13.26 -13.98 2.39
N GLN A 347 13.41 -14.95 1.52
CA GLN A 347 13.46 -16.39 1.88
C GLN A 347 14.61 -16.73 2.82
N ARG A 348 15.72 -15.99 2.79
CA ARG A 348 16.87 -16.21 3.69
C ARG A 348 16.53 -16.05 5.18
N TYR A 349 15.46 -15.33 5.47
CA TYR A 349 15.00 -15.01 6.82
C TYR A 349 13.79 -15.82 7.25
N LEU A 350 13.30 -16.70 6.37
CA LEU A 350 12.10 -17.52 6.61
C LEU A 350 12.47 -19.00 6.52
N PRO A 351 12.25 -19.80 7.57
CA PRO A 351 12.33 -21.24 7.45
C PRO A 351 11.33 -21.75 6.42
N ILE A 352 11.72 -22.78 5.68
CA ILE A 352 10.90 -23.38 4.63
C ILE A 352 10.28 -24.66 5.18
N TYR A 353 8.95 -24.72 5.12
CA TYR A 353 8.17 -25.90 5.54
C TYR A 353 7.29 -26.39 4.39
N THR A 354 6.98 -27.67 4.41
CA THR A 354 5.90 -28.23 3.60
C THR A 354 4.60 -28.26 4.40
N LEU A 355 3.48 -28.47 3.75
CA LEU A 355 2.19 -28.57 4.44
C LEU A 355 2.17 -29.67 5.49
N LYS A 356 2.96 -30.75 5.30
CA LYS A 356 3.08 -31.86 6.23
C LYS A 356 3.77 -31.49 7.54
N ASP A 357 4.52 -30.41 7.56
CA ASP A 357 5.27 -29.93 8.72
C ASP A 357 4.40 -29.06 9.65
N PHE A 358 3.21 -28.72 9.21
CA PHE A 358 2.21 -27.91 9.91
C PHE A 358 1.16 -28.78 10.59
#